data_ad7a2dddf8aea08443f7c38da993042c
#
_entry.id   ad7a2dddf8aea08443f7c38da993042c
#
_cell.length_a   1.000
_cell.length_b   1.000
_cell.length_c   1.000
_cell.angle_alpha   90.00
_cell.angle_beta   90.00
_cell.angle_gamma   90.00
#
_symmetry.space_group_name_H-M   'P 1'
#
loop_
_entity.id
_entity.type
_entity.pdbx_description
1 polymer ?
#
loop_
_entity_poly.entity_id
_entity_poly.type
_entity_poly.pdbx_seq_one_letter_code
_entity_poly.pdbx_strand_id
1 'polypeptide(L)'
;MFRAVFLPCEGGTGLEDSRAESSELLTAMASLLRKFRTLSLSKGELAILAFFVAQALDAAFTYWGVALHGRSIEGNPLLASLMFSIGEGPALASAKLAAAGCGMILHLTHVHRIVAVLTAFYVCAALLPWMWVFHQL
;
A
#
# COMPACT_ATOMS: atom_id res chain seq x y z
N MET A 1 -68.11 23.72 19.60
CA MET A 1 -67.06 24.66 19.29
C MET A 1 -65.70 23.96 19.39
N PHE A 2 -65.34 23.24 18.29
CA PHE A 2 -64.10 22.43 18.24
C PHE A 2 -63.00 23.29 17.59
N ARG A 3 -61.95 23.58 18.30
CA ARG A 3 -60.77 24.30 17.86
C ARG A 3 -59.74 23.30 17.35
N ALA A 4 -59.62 23.20 16.04
CA ALA A 4 -58.58 22.38 15.40
C ALA A 4 -57.21 22.99 15.71
N VAL A 5 -56.36 22.20 16.41
CA VAL A 5 -54.95 22.52 16.62
C VAL A 5 -54.20 22.06 15.36
N PHE A 6 -53.74 23.02 14.59
CA PHE A 6 -52.86 22.78 13.43
C PHE A 6 -51.44 22.59 13.99
N LEU A 7 -50.91 21.38 13.91
CA LEU A 7 -49.49 21.08 14.14
C LEU A 7 -48.72 21.41 12.86
N PRO A 8 -47.65 22.19 12.90
CA PRO A 8 -46.79 22.39 11.75
C PRO A 8 -45.99 21.10 11.47
N CYS A 9 -46.03 20.64 10.24
CA CYS A 9 -45.13 19.60 9.74
C CYS A 9 -43.69 20.16 9.69
N GLU A 10 -42.87 19.81 10.66
CA GLU A 10 -41.41 19.92 10.56
C GLU A 10 -40.86 18.71 9.77
N GLY A 11 -40.93 18.81 8.48
CA GLY A 11 -40.41 17.79 7.55
C GLY A 11 -39.53 18.46 6.50
N GLY A 12 -38.26 18.73 6.82
CA GLY A 12 -37.37 19.35 5.82
C GLY A 12 -35.88 19.35 6.12
N THR A 13 -35.46 19.05 7.35
CA THR A 13 -34.05 19.28 7.74
C THR A 13 -33.08 18.13 7.42
N GLY A 14 -33.54 16.91 7.25
CA GLY A 14 -32.65 15.74 7.09
C GLY A 14 -31.97 15.61 5.73
N LEU A 15 -32.62 16.09 4.65
CA LEU A 15 -32.07 15.99 3.29
C LEU A 15 -31.08 17.12 2.96
N GLU A 16 -31.26 18.29 3.54
CA GLU A 16 -30.35 19.42 3.37
C GLU A 16 -29.06 19.21 4.16
N ASP A 17 -29.15 18.65 5.38
CA ASP A 17 -28.01 18.33 6.24
C ASP A 17 -27.13 17.24 5.61
N SER A 18 -27.71 16.16 5.11
CA SER A 18 -26.99 15.10 4.38
C SER A 18 -26.29 15.61 3.12
N ARG A 19 -26.87 16.59 2.43
CA ARG A 19 -26.27 17.20 1.24
C ARG A 19 -25.11 18.13 1.59
N ALA A 20 -25.22 18.85 2.70
CA ALA A 20 -24.16 19.71 3.21
C ALA A 20 -22.95 18.86 3.65
N GLU A 21 -23.18 17.78 4.40
CA GLU A 21 -22.13 16.84 4.83
C GLU A 21 -21.42 16.20 3.64
N SER A 22 -22.16 15.75 2.62
CA SER A 22 -21.58 15.19 1.39
C SER A 22 -20.73 16.22 0.65
N SER A 23 -21.13 17.47 0.59
CA SER A 23 -20.38 18.55 -0.06
C SER A 23 -19.09 18.89 0.68
N GLU A 24 -19.10 18.87 1.99
CA GLU A 24 -17.90 19.06 2.82
C GLU A 24 -16.90 17.93 2.64
N LEU A 25 -17.36 16.67 2.63
CA LEU A 25 -16.52 15.51 2.37
C LEU A 25 -15.86 15.56 0.99
N LEU A 26 -16.63 15.92 -0.04
CA LEU A 26 -16.09 16.07 -1.40
C LEU A 26 -15.07 17.21 -1.49
N THR A 27 -15.31 18.31 -0.80
CA THR A 27 -14.39 19.45 -0.75
C THR A 27 -13.11 19.09 0.00
N ALA A 28 -13.21 18.37 1.13
CA ALA A 28 -12.09 17.86 1.88
C ALA A 28 -11.26 16.87 1.06
N MET A 29 -11.91 15.92 0.37
CA MET A 29 -11.24 15.00 -0.55
C MET A 29 -10.54 15.71 -1.71
N ALA A 30 -11.21 16.67 -2.34
CA ALA A 30 -10.62 17.46 -3.42
C ALA A 30 -9.42 18.28 -2.94
N SER A 31 -9.46 18.82 -1.72
CA SER A 31 -8.34 19.55 -1.12
C SER A 31 -7.14 18.62 -0.83
N LEU A 32 -7.40 17.41 -0.31
CA LEU A 32 -6.38 16.40 -0.10
C LEU A 32 -5.75 15.95 -1.42
N LEU A 33 -6.55 15.65 -2.44
CA LEU A 33 -6.05 15.26 -3.77
C LEU A 33 -5.22 16.39 -4.41
N ARG A 34 -5.63 17.64 -4.22
CA ARG A 34 -4.85 18.81 -4.68
C ARG A 34 -3.52 18.91 -3.94
N LYS A 35 -3.52 18.68 -2.63
CA LYS A 35 -2.29 18.65 -1.81
C LYS A 35 -1.36 17.53 -2.23
N PHE A 36 -1.88 16.33 -2.53
CA PHE A 36 -1.08 15.23 -3.07
C PHE A 36 -0.50 15.55 -4.47
N ARG A 37 -1.26 16.21 -5.33
CA ARG A 37 -0.82 16.60 -6.67
C ARG A 37 0.27 17.68 -6.66
N THR A 38 0.36 18.50 -5.62
CA THR A 38 1.38 19.56 -5.47
C THR A 38 2.60 19.10 -4.66
N LEU A 39 2.63 17.86 -4.15
CA LEU A 39 3.81 17.28 -3.52
C LEU A 39 4.88 17.07 -4.60
N SER A 40 5.78 18.05 -4.73
CA SER A 40 7.04 17.87 -5.46
C SER A 40 7.90 16.92 -4.62
N LEU A 41 7.78 15.61 -4.91
CA LEU A 41 8.60 14.58 -4.28
C LEU A 41 10.08 14.87 -4.54
N SER A 42 10.86 14.98 -3.50
CA SER A 42 12.31 15.02 -3.61
C SER A 42 12.83 13.71 -4.21
N LYS A 43 14.03 13.73 -4.80
CA LYS A 43 14.66 12.50 -5.34
C LYS A 43 14.78 11.40 -4.27
N GLY A 44 14.97 11.77 -3.02
CA GLY A 44 15.03 10.83 -1.90
C GLY A 44 13.68 10.21 -1.57
N GLU A 45 12.61 11.00 -1.56
CA GLU A 45 11.24 10.51 -1.34
C GLU A 45 10.78 9.61 -2.50
N LEU A 46 11.15 9.94 -3.72
CA LEU A 46 10.87 9.09 -4.87
C LEU A 46 11.60 7.73 -4.76
N ALA A 47 12.87 7.74 -4.33
CA ALA A 47 13.64 6.51 -4.16
C ALA A 47 13.05 5.59 -3.09
N ILE A 48 12.66 6.12 -1.93
CA ILE A 48 12.05 5.30 -0.87
C ILE A 48 10.64 4.82 -1.26
N LEU A 49 9.86 5.65 -1.95
CA LEU A 49 8.55 5.24 -2.45
C LEU A 49 8.68 4.10 -3.47
N ALA A 50 9.61 4.22 -4.43
CA ALA A 50 9.89 3.16 -5.40
C ALA A 50 10.34 1.87 -4.72
N PHE A 51 11.15 1.96 -3.65
CA PHE A 51 11.55 0.83 -2.84
C PHE A 51 10.36 0.14 -2.19
N PHE A 52 9.44 0.87 -1.55
CA PHE A 52 8.25 0.28 -0.93
C PHE A 52 7.30 -0.33 -1.95
N VAL A 53 7.13 0.30 -3.11
CA VAL A 53 6.32 -0.27 -4.19
C VAL A 53 6.94 -1.58 -4.68
N ALA A 54 8.26 -1.64 -4.88
CA ALA A 54 8.94 -2.87 -5.26
C ALA A 54 8.77 -3.98 -4.20
N GLN A 55 8.89 -3.64 -2.91
CA GLN A 55 8.65 -4.58 -1.81
C GLN A 55 7.22 -5.12 -1.78
N ALA A 56 6.24 -4.26 -2.02
CA ALA A 56 4.82 -4.66 -2.03
C ALA A 56 4.51 -5.58 -3.23
N LEU A 57 5.02 -5.26 -4.41
CA LEU A 57 4.85 -6.08 -5.61
C LEU A 57 5.48 -7.47 -5.45
N ASP A 58 6.70 -7.52 -4.93
CA ASP A 58 7.35 -8.80 -4.67
C ASP A 58 6.61 -9.61 -3.60
N ALA A 59 6.13 -8.99 -2.54
CA ALA A 59 5.29 -9.68 -1.55
C ALA A 59 4.04 -10.30 -2.19
N ALA A 60 3.37 -9.56 -3.07
CA ALA A 60 2.19 -10.04 -3.78
C ALA A 60 2.54 -11.21 -4.72
N PHE A 61 3.62 -11.09 -5.49
CA PHE A 61 4.06 -12.14 -6.42
C PHE A 61 4.52 -13.40 -5.68
N THR A 62 5.28 -13.25 -4.60
CA THR A 62 5.72 -14.38 -3.79
C THR A 62 4.52 -15.08 -3.15
N TYR A 63 3.60 -14.32 -2.55
CA TYR A 63 2.40 -14.90 -1.94
C TYR A 63 1.57 -15.67 -2.97
N TRP A 64 1.36 -15.08 -4.14
CA TRP A 64 0.58 -15.70 -5.21
C TRP A 64 1.30 -16.90 -5.83
N GLY A 65 2.59 -16.77 -6.08
CA GLY A 65 3.42 -17.86 -6.60
C GLY A 65 3.44 -19.07 -5.66
N VAL A 66 3.65 -18.84 -4.38
CA VAL A 66 3.63 -19.90 -3.35
C VAL A 66 2.25 -20.52 -3.20
N ALA A 67 1.17 -19.73 -3.27
CA ALA A 67 -0.20 -20.25 -3.21
C ALA A 67 -0.55 -21.16 -4.40
N LEU A 68 -0.03 -20.87 -5.59
CA LEU A 68 -0.30 -21.65 -6.80
C LEU A 68 0.63 -22.87 -6.97
N HIS A 69 1.89 -22.75 -6.61
CA HIS A 69 2.93 -23.74 -6.93
C HIS A 69 3.57 -24.40 -5.69
N GLY A 70 3.15 -23.96 -4.49
CA GLY A 70 3.73 -24.42 -3.24
C GLY A 70 5.04 -23.70 -2.89
N ARG A 71 5.53 -23.98 -1.67
CA ARG A 71 6.73 -23.32 -1.09
C ARG A 71 8.03 -23.62 -1.83
N SER A 72 8.08 -24.70 -2.60
CA SER A 72 9.27 -25.12 -3.34
C SER A 72 9.67 -24.16 -4.47
N ILE A 73 8.78 -23.27 -4.88
CA ILE A 73 9.07 -22.27 -5.91
C ILE A 73 9.81 -21.04 -5.35
N GLU A 74 9.83 -20.87 -4.00
CA GLU A 74 10.55 -19.77 -3.36
C GLU A 74 12.06 -19.93 -3.57
N GLY A 75 12.66 -19.02 -4.33
CA GLY A 75 14.08 -19.06 -4.68
C GLY A 75 15.00 -18.57 -3.56
N ASN A 76 14.47 -17.90 -2.53
CA ASN A 76 15.25 -17.43 -1.40
C ASN A 76 15.26 -18.49 -0.27
N PRO A 77 16.38 -19.19 -0.03
CA PRO A 77 16.42 -20.28 0.95
C PRO A 77 16.17 -19.81 2.39
N LEU A 78 16.50 -18.56 2.72
CA LEU A 78 16.22 -17.98 4.03
C LEU A 78 14.71 -17.79 4.22
N LEU A 79 14.03 -17.23 3.21
CA LEU A 79 12.60 -17.02 3.25
C LEU A 79 11.83 -18.35 3.21
N ALA A 80 12.29 -19.32 2.40
CA ALA A 80 11.73 -20.67 2.37
C ALA A 80 11.83 -21.35 3.74
N SER A 81 12.98 -21.27 4.42
CA SER A 81 13.19 -21.80 5.77
C SER A 81 12.27 -21.13 6.79
N LEU A 82 12.10 -19.81 6.69
CA LEU A 82 11.23 -19.05 7.58
C LEU A 82 9.75 -19.43 7.37
N MET A 83 9.33 -19.59 6.11
CA MET A 83 7.98 -20.08 5.77
C MET A 83 7.70 -21.47 6.33
N PHE A 84 8.74 -22.31 6.38
CA PHE A 84 8.62 -23.64 6.97
C PHE A 84 8.42 -23.59 8.49
N SER A 85 9.10 -22.64 9.16
CA SER A 85 9.12 -22.52 10.62
C SER A 85 7.88 -21.85 11.21
N ILE A 86 7.40 -20.75 10.59
CA ILE A 86 6.33 -19.91 11.14
C ILE A 86 5.12 -19.73 10.21
N GLY A 87 5.14 -20.39 9.05
CA GLY A 87 4.09 -20.29 8.03
C GLY A 87 4.35 -19.18 7.01
N GLU A 88 3.65 -19.23 5.88
CA GLU A 88 3.89 -18.37 4.70
C GLU A 88 3.60 -16.90 4.97
N GLY A 89 2.43 -16.61 5.53
CA GLY A 89 2.01 -15.23 5.82
C GLY A 89 2.92 -14.52 6.82
N PRO A 90 3.13 -15.06 8.03
CA PRO A 90 4.03 -14.46 9.02
C PRO A 90 5.47 -14.34 8.53
N ALA A 91 5.99 -15.33 7.81
CA ALA A 91 7.34 -15.29 7.26
C ALA A 91 7.50 -14.14 6.26
N LEU A 92 6.56 -14.03 5.32
CA LEU A 92 6.57 -12.97 4.32
C LEU A 92 6.43 -11.58 4.97
N ALA A 93 5.49 -11.44 5.90
CA ALA A 93 5.26 -10.18 6.62
C ALA A 93 6.51 -9.75 7.40
N SER A 94 7.14 -10.65 8.16
CA SER A 94 8.34 -10.32 8.95
C SER A 94 9.52 -9.93 8.07
N ALA A 95 9.77 -10.65 6.98
CA ALA A 95 10.83 -10.33 6.03
C ALA A 95 10.60 -8.95 5.37
N LYS A 96 9.36 -8.64 4.96
CA LYS A 96 9.02 -7.36 4.35
C LYS A 96 9.07 -6.19 5.33
N LEU A 97 8.63 -6.39 6.57
CA LEU A 97 8.77 -5.39 7.63
C LEU A 97 10.23 -5.09 7.94
N ALA A 98 11.09 -6.12 8.03
CA ALA A 98 12.52 -5.93 8.23
C ALA A 98 13.15 -5.15 7.07
N ALA A 99 12.85 -5.51 5.82
CA ALA A 99 13.34 -4.81 4.64
C ALA A 99 12.85 -3.35 4.59
N ALA A 100 11.57 -3.11 4.88
CA ALA A 100 10.98 -1.78 4.95
C ALA A 100 11.63 -0.93 6.05
N GLY A 101 11.87 -1.51 7.23
CA GLY A 101 12.58 -0.85 8.33
C GLY A 101 14.00 -0.45 7.94
N CYS A 102 14.76 -1.34 7.31
CA CYS A 102 16.10 -1.01 6.79
C CYS A 102 16.04 0.10 5.74
N GLY A 103 15.11 0.04 4.80
CA GLY A 103 14.91 1.08 3.79
C GLY A 103 14.59 2.44 4.40
N MET A 104 13.73 2.46 5.43
CA MET A 104 13.39 3.68 6.16
C MET A 104 14.60 4.26 6.90
N ILE A 105 15.40 3.42 7.58
CA ILE A 105 16.63 3.86 8.25
C ILE A 105 17.59 4.50 7.24
N LEU A 106 17.81 3.85 6.09
CA LEU A 106 18.64 4.39 5.02
C LEU A 106 18.10 5.71 4.47
N HIS A 107 16.80 5.87 4.36
CA HIS A 107 16.17 7.12 3.96
C HIS A 107 16.41 8.24 4.99
N LEU A 108 16.21 7.95 6.28
CA LEU A 108 16.40 8.90 7.37
C LEU A 108 17.88 9.32 7.53
N THR A 109 18.83 8.45 7.18
CA THR A 109 20.26 8.76 7.14
C THR A 109 20.70 9.48 5.86
N HIS A 110 19.74 9.89 5.01
CA HIS A 110 19.97 10.65 3.75
C HIS A 110 20.85 9.93 2.71
N VAL A 111 21.03 8.60 2.80
CA VAL A 111 21.79 7.81 1.82
C VAL A 111 20.93 7.35 0.64
N HIS A 112 20.20 8.27 0.05
CA HIS A 112 19.21 8.01 -1.01
C HIS A 112 19.77 7.26 -2.24
N ARG A 113 21.07 7.44 -2.54
CA ARG A 113 21.72 6.70 -3.63
C ARG A 113 21.76 5.19 -3.35
N ILE A 114 22.01 4.80 -2.10
CA ILE A 114 22.01 3.39 -1.70
C ILE A 114 20.61 2.83 -1.81
N VAL A 115 19.58 3.56 -1.35
CA VAL A 115 18.17 3.16 -1.50
C VAL A 115 17.82 2.95 -2.97
N ALA A 116 18.21 3.85 -3.87
CA ALA A 116 17.97 3.72 -5.31
C ALA A 116 18.66 2.49 -5.92
N VAL A 117 19.92 2.24 -5.55
CA VAL A 117 20.69 1.06 -6.01
C VAL A 117 20.06 -0.22 -5.49
N LEU A 118 19.68 -0.28 -4.21
CA LEU A 118 18.97 -1.42 -3.62
C LEU A 118 17.63 -1.67 -4.30
N THR A 119 16.89 -0.61 -4.62
CA THR A 119 15.62 -0.73 -5.37
C THR A 119 15.86 -1.34 -6.75
N ALA A 120 16.83 -0.82 -7.50
CA ALA A 120 17.17 -1.36 -8.82
C ALA A 120 17.61 -2.82 -8.76
N PHE A 121 18.50 -3.15 -7.82
CA PHE A 121 18.93 -4.52 -7.58
C PHE A 121 17.74 -5.43 -7.23
N TYR A 122 16.85 -4.94 -6.37
CA TYR A 122 15.67 -5.69 -5.93
C TYR A 122 14.68 -5.95 -7.07
N VAL A 123 14.46 -4.98 -7.93
CA VAL A 123 13.64 -5.15 -9.15
C VAL A 123 14.26 -6.23 -10.04
N CYS A 124 15.56 -6.18 -10.27
CA CYS A 124 16.25 -7.15 -11.13
C CYS A 124 16.30 -8.57 -10.52
N ALA A 125 16.57 -8.67 -9.21
CA ALA A 125 16.80 -9.97 -8.56
C ALA A 125 15.53 -10.66 -8.07
N ALA A 126 14.47 -9.89 -7.79
CA ALA A 126 13.22 -10.41 -7.27
C ALA A 126 12.05 -10.29 -8.26
N LEU A 127 11.74 -9.08 -8.73
CA LEU A 127 10.56 -8.86 -9.56
C LEU A 127 10.69 -9.46 -10.97
N LEU A 128 11.84 -9.32 -11.64
CA LEU A 128 12.02 -9.88 -12.98
C LEU A 128 11.89 -11.41 -13.03
N PRO A 129 12.47 -12.20 -12.09
CA PRO A 129 12.25 -13.63 -12.05
C PRO A 129 10.77 -14.00 -11.90
N TRP A 130 10.02 -13.31 -11.03
CA TRP A 130 8.59 -13.55 -10.89
C TRP A 130 7.80 -13.23 -12.16
N MET A 131 8.09 -12.09 -12.80
CA MET A 131 7.47 -11.74 -14.08
C MET A 131 7.74 -12.79 -15.17
N TRP A 132 8.96 -13.35 -15.19
CA TRP A 132 9.33 -14.42 -16.14
C TRP A 132 8.55 -15.70 -15.83
N VAL A 133 8.45 -16.11 -14.56
CA VAL A 133 7.66 -17.29 -14.15
C VAL A 133 6.20 -17.13 -14.58
N PHE A 134 5.57 -15.99 -14.29
CA PHE A 134 4.17 -15.76 -14.67
C PHE A 134 3.96 -15.63 -16.19
N HIS A 135 4.98 -15.30 -16.96
CA HIS A 135 4.90 -15.29 -18.42
C HIS A 135 4.94 -16.69 -19.04
N GLN A 136 5.49 -17.67 -18.34
CA GLN A 136 5.58 -19.07 -18.80
C GLN A 136 4.34 -19.91 -18.46
N LEU A 137 3.42 -19.35 -17.66
CA LEU A 137 2.16 -19.99 -17.25
C LEU A 137 1.03 -19.66 -18.21
#